data_2526d90d99464a98a3f0af4dded89652
#
_entry.id   2526d90d99464a98a3f0af4dded89652
#
_cell.length_a   1.000
_cell.length_b   1.000
_cell.length_c   1.000
_cell.angle_alpha   90.00
_cell.angle_beta   90.00
_cell.angle_gamma   90.00
#
_symmetry.space_group_name_H-M   'P 1'
#
loop_
_entity.id
_entity.type
_entity.pdbx_description
1 polymer ?
#
loop_
_entity_poly.entity_id
_entity_poly.type
_entity_poly.pdbx_seq_one_letter_code
_entity_poly.pdbx_strand_id
1 'polypeptide(L)'
;MSYTAPLKDMLFNIEHLARIDQVAAMPGFEDAGLETAQAVLEECARLNEGVIAPLNWEGDKNPSFVKNGVVTTTPGFKEAYKQYAEGGWQGLQHPVDFGGQGLPKTIGAACGEMLNSANMSFALCPLLTDGAIEALLTAGSDDMKAKYLEKLVSGEWTGTMNLTEPQAGSDLAAVRTRAEPQPDGTYKIFGTKIYITYGEHDMADNIVHLVLARVVGAPEGVKGISLFVVPKFM
;
A
#
# COMPACT_ATOMS: atom_id res chain seq x y z
N MET A 1 -3.88 19.82 -17.85
CA MET A 1 -2.87 19.10 -18.67
C MET A 1 -3.17 17.61 -18.53
N SER A 2 -3.19 16.86 -19.63
CA SER A 2 -3.35 15.40 -19.59
C SER A 2 -1.99 14.78 -19.23
N TYR A 3 -1.96 13.83 -18.30
CA TYR A 3 -0.79 13.02 -18.02
C TYR A 3 -0.51 12.09 -19.21
N THR A 4 0.75 11.92 -19.56
CA THR A 4 1.22 10.92 -20.54
C THR A 4 2.45 10.22 -19.95
N ALA A 5 2.42 8.90 -19.91
CA ALA A 5 3.51 8.10 -19.36
C ALA A 5 4.75 8.17 -20.28
N PRO A 6 5.96 8.40 -19.74
CA PRO A 6 7.18 8.46 -20.53
C PRO A 6 7.74 7.05 -20.82
N LEU A 7 6.94 6.21 -21.46
CA LEU A 7 7.24 4.77 -21.68
C LEU A 7 8.61 4.55 -22.33
N LYS A 8 8.98 5.36 -23.31
CA LYS A 8 10.26 5.24 -24.02
C LYS A 8 11.45 5.40 -23.06
N ASP A 9 11.38 6.40 -22.17
CA ASP A 9 12.45 6.68 -21.22
C ASP A 9 12.48 5.63 -20.11
N MET A 10 11.31 5.16 -19.65
CA MET A 10 11.20 4.08 -18.66
C MET A 10 11.79 2.78 -19.21
N LEU A 11 11.43 2.38 -20.42
CA LEU A 11 11.97 1.16 -21.05
C LEU A 11 13.48 1.26 -21.28
N PHE A 12 13.99 2.43 -21.71
CA PHE A 12 15.42 2.66 -21.82
C PHE A 12 16.14 2.44 -20.49
N ASN A 13 15.59 2.99 -19.39
CA ASN A 13 16.17 2.80 -18.05
C ASN A 13 16.11 1.33 -17.59
N ILE A 14 15.00 0.64 -17.82
CA ILE A 14 14.82 -0.77 -17.47
C ILE A 14 15.82 -1.65 -18.23
N GLU A 15 15.99 -1.41 -19.53
CA GLU A 15 16.88 -2.20 -20.37
C GLU A 15 18.36 -1.91 -20.07
N HIS A 16 18.76 -0.64 -20.07
CA HIS A 16 20.17 -0.28 -20.09
C HIS A 16 20.77 0.01 -18.70
N LEU A 17 19.98 0.55 -17.75
CA LEU A 17 20.47 0.90 -16.42
C LEU A 17 20.10 -0.17 -15.38
N ALA A 18 18.85 -0.58 -15.31
CA ALA A 18 18.41 -1.60 -14.40
C ALA A 18 18.77 -3.03 -14.85
N ARG A 19 19.15 -3.18 -16.14
CA ARG A 19 19.58 -4.46 -16.69
C ARG A 19 18.59 -5.59 -16.45
N ILE A 20 17.38 -5.40 -16.97
CA ILE A 20 16.28 -6.39 -16.78
C ILE A 20 16.66 -7.78 -17.30
N ASP A 21 17.56 -7.88 -18.27
CA ASP A 21 18.13 -9.12 -18.76
C ASP A 21 18.85 -9.92 -17.64
N GLN A 22 19.55 -9.22 -16.75
CA GLN A 22 20.22 -9.85 -15.60
C GLN A 22 19.23 -10.23 -14.50
N VAL A 23 18.18 -9.43 -14.32
CA VAL A 23 17.10 -9.75 -13.37
C VAL A 23 16.35 -11.00 -13.84
N ALA A 24 16.01 -11.08 -15.11
CA ALA A 24 15.34 -12.26 -15.71
C ALA A 24 16.20 -13.53 -15.67
N ALA A 25 17.52 -13.41 -15.52
CA ALA A 25 18.40 -14.55 -15.33
C ALA A 25 18.42 -15.09 -13.87
N MET A 26 17.78 -14.40 -12.93
CA MET A 26 17.69 -14.85 -11.53
C MET A 26 16.54 -15.84 -11.36
N PRO A 27 16.70 -16.87 -10.50
CA PRO A 27 15.62 -17.80 -10.20
C PRO A 27 14.33 -17.11 -9.74
N GLY A 28 13.21 -17.46 -10.37
CA GLY A 28 11.88 -16.91 -10.07
C GLY A 28 11.51 -15.67 -10.88
N PHE A 29 12.39 -15.17 -11.77
CA PHE A 29 12.11 -14.01 -12.64
C PHE A 29 12.31 -14.33 -14.13
N GLU A 30 12.36 -15.61 -14.51
CA GLU A 30 12.70 -16.06 -15.85
C GLU A 30 11.78 -15.47 -16.94
N ASP A 31 10.52 -15.20 -16.59
CA ASP A 31 9.52 -14.62 -17.49
C ASP A 31 9.46 -13.07 -17.44
N ALA A 32 10.29 -12.43 -16.61
CA ALA A 32 10.28 -10.98 -16.38
C ALA A 32 11.28 -10.21 -17.25
N GLY A 33 11.42 -10.61 -18.53
CA GLY A 33 12.30 -9.96 -19.50
C GLY A 33 11.75 -8.62 -20.02
N LEU A 34 12.47 -8.00 -20.98
CA LEU A 34 12.13 -6.70 -21.54
C LEU A 34 10.73 -6.69 -22.21
N GLU A 35 10.35 -7.75 -22.88
CA GLU A 35 9.06 -7.88 -23.55
C GLU A 35 7.91 -7.86 -22.53
N THR A 36 8.04 -8.63 -21.44
CA THR A 36 7.07 -8.59 -20.33
C THR A 36 7.04 -7.22 -19.67
N ALA A 37 8.19 -6.60 -19.41
CA ALA A 37 8.25 -5.25 -18.86
C ALA A 37 7.51 -4.24 -19.75
N GLN A 38 7.74 -4.29 -21.06
CA GLN A 38 7.06 -3.41 -22.01
C GLN A 38 5.54 -3.60 -21.96
N ALA A 39 5.05 -4.83 -22.04
CA ALA A 39 3.62 -5.12 -22.01
C ALA A 39 2.95 -4.61 -20.72
N VAL A 40 3.58 -4.86 -19.56
CA VAL A 40 3.09 -4.39 -18.26
C VAL A 40 3.08 -2.85 -18.20
N LEU A 41 4.14 -2.19 -18.63
CA LEU A 41 4.20 -0.73 -18.61
C LEU A 41 3.16 -0.08 -19.55
N GLU A 42 2.92 -0.66 -20.72
CA GLU A 42 1.90 -0.17 -21.66
C GLU A 42 0.48 -0.27 -21.08
N GLU A 43 0.15 -1.38 -20.40
CA GLU A 43 -1.14 -1.53 -19.70
C GLU A 43 -1.23 -0.58 -18.49
N CYS A 44 -0.16 -0.46 -17.71
CA CYS A 44 -0.08 0.48 -16.59
C CYS A 44 -0.31 1.92 -17.07
N ALA A 45 0.30 2.31 -18.19
CA ALA A 45 0.11 3.63 -18.79
C ALA A 45 -1.36 3.86 -19.17
N ARG A 46 -2.03 2.88 -19.79
CA ARG A 46 -3.45 3.01 -20.18
C ARG A 46 -4.35 3.25 -18.96
N LEU A 47 -4.14 2.53 -17.86
CA LEU A 47 -4.89 2.74 -16.62
C LEU A 47 -4.62 4.15 -16.07
N ASN A 48 -3.35 4.54 -15.98
CA ASN A 48 -2.98 5.81 -15.37
C ASN A 48 -3.43 7.01 -16.20
N GLU A 49 -3.28 6.98 -17.52
CA GLU A 49 -3.69 8.05 -18.43
C GLU A 49 -5.22 8.17 -18.54
N GLY A 50 -5.91 7.03 -18.65
CA GLY A 50 -7.34 6.98 -18.94
C GLY A 50 -8.24 7.07 -17.71
N VAL A 51 -7.80 6.57 -16.56
CA VAL A 51 -8.64 6.42 -15.37
C VAL A 51 -8.11 7.27 -14.21
N ILE A 52 -6.83 7.16 -13.87
CA ILE A 52 -6.27 7.73 -12.64
C ILE A 52 -5.97 9.22 -12.78
N ALA A 53 -5.29 9.63 -13.85
CA ALA A 53 -4.88 11.03 -14.06
C ALA A 53 -6.06 12.02 -14.14
N PRO A 54 -7.20 11.70 -14.80
CA PRO A 54 -8.34 12.60 -14.80
C PRO A 54 -8.86 12.94 -13.41
N LEU A 55 -8.74 12.00 -12.46
CA LEU A 55 -9.21 12.16 -11.08
C LEU A 55 -8.30 13.05 -10.22
N ASN A 56 -7.09 13.38 -10.67
CA ASN A 56 -6.21 14.28 -9.92
C ASN A 56 -6.81 15.68 -9.78
N TRP A 57 -7.39 16.21 -10.86
CA TRP A 57 -8.11 17.49 -10.82
C TRP A 57 -9.41 17.38 -10.04
N GLU A 58 -10.12 16.27 -10.16
CA GLU A 58 -11.35 16.04 -9.40
C GLU A 58 -11.09 16.01 -7.89
N GLY A 59 -9.98 15.38 -7.47
CA GLY A 59 -9.56 15.33 -6.06
C GLY A 59 -9.26 16.71 -5.46
N ASP A 60 -8.76 17.65 -6.26
CA ASP A 60 -8.54 19.03 -5.82
C ASP A 60 -9.87 19.81 -5.67
N LYS A 61 -10.80 19.62 -6.58
CA LYS A 61 -12.10 20.32 -6.60
C LYS A 61 -13.10 19.75 -5.61
N ASN A 62 -13.15 18.44 -5.49
CA ASN A 62 -14.10 17.68 -4.68
C ASN A 62 -13.34 16.71 -3.77
N PRO A 63 -12.59 17.23 -2.75
CA PRO A 63 -11.78 16.39 -1.89
C PRO A 63 -12.64 15.45 -1.04
N SER A 64 -12.03 14.38 -0.56
CA SER A 64 -12.63 13.49 0.43
C SER A 64 -13.12 14.28 1.65
N PHE A 65 -14.24 13.87 2.20
CA PHE A 65 -14.85 14.56 3.36
C PHE A 65 -15.38 13.58 4.40
N VAL A 66 -15.53 14.08 5.63
CA VAL A 66 -16.15 13.35 6.75
C VAL A 66 -17.53 13.88 7.03
N LYS A 67 -18.53 13.00 7.12
CA LYS A 67 -19.88 13.32 7.58
C LYS A 67 -20.36 12.23 8.54
N ASN A 68 -20.76 12.62 9.73
CA ASN A 68 -21.26 11.70 10.77
C ASN A 68 -20.29 10.52 11.07
N GLY A 69 -18.99 10.78 11.06
CA GLY A 69 -17.96 9.76 11.31
C GLY A 69 -17.65 8.82 10.13
N VAL A 70 -18.26 9.04 8.98
CA VAL A 70 -18.02 8.29 7.75
C VAL A 70 -17.25 9.14 6.76
N VAL A 71 -16.18 8.59 6.20
CA VAL A 71 -15.42 9.20 5.12
C VAL A 71 -16.02 8.80 3.78
N THR A 72 -16.23 9.79 2.92
CA THR A 72 -16.51 9.59 1.50
C THR A 72 -15.33 10.12 0.71
N THR A 73 -14.75 9.28 -0.13
CA THR A 73 -13.62 9.68 -0.98
C THR A 73 -14.07 10.54 -2.16
N THR A 74 -13.11 11.18 -2.81
CA THR A 74 -13.32 11.94 -4.05
C THR A 74 -14.17 11.13 -5.05
N PRO A 75 -15.15 11.76 -5.72
CA PRO A 75 -15.94 11.09 -6.76
C PRO A 75 -15.07 10.42 -7.81
N GLY A 76 -15.33 9.16 -8.09
CA GLY A 76 -14.57 8.33 -9.04
C GLY A 76 -13.39 7.57 -8.42
N PHE A 77 -12.93 7.89 -7.20
CA PHE A 77 -11.82 7.16 -6.56
C PHE A 77 -12.18 5.70 -6.28
N LYS A 78 -13.39 5.44 -5.80
CA LYS A 78 -13.86 4.08 -5.52
C LYS A 78 -13.88 3.19 -6.77
N GLU A 79 -14.39 3.72 -7.86
CA GLU A 79 -14.47 3.03 -9.14
C GLU A 79 -13.07 2.81 -9.75
N ALA A 80 -12.19 3.81 -9.63
CA ALA A 80 -10.80 3.69 -10.07
C ALA A 80 -10.02 2.67 -9.23
N TYR A 81 -10.24 2.64 -7.91
CA TYR A 81 -9.61 1.66 -7.04
C TYR A 81 -10.08 0.24 -7.37
N LYS A 82 -11.37 0.06 -7.66
CA LYS A 82 -11.90 -1.23 -8.11
C LYS A 82 -11.20 -1.70 -9.39
N GLN A 83 -11.04 -0.83 -10.39
CA GLN A 83 -10.33 -1.18 -11.63
C GLN A 83 -8.84 -1.50 -11.36
N TYR A 84 -8.20 -0.75 -10.45
CA TYR A 84 -6.83 -1.01 -10.03
C TYR A 84 -6.68 -2.39 -9.37
N ALA A 85 -7.56 -2.74 -8.44
CA ALA A 85 -7.55 -4.04 -7.75
C ALA A 85 -7.90 -5.20 -8.71
N GLU A 86 -8.97 -5.08 -9.50
CA GLU A 86 -9.37 -6.09 -10.49
C GLU A 86 -8.32 -6.33 -11.58
N GLY A 87 -7.53 -5.30 -11.91
CA GLY A 87 -6.39 -5.41 -12.82
C GLY A 87 -5.15 -6.08 -12.19
N GLY A 88 -5.18 -6.43 -10.90
CA GLY A 88 -4.09 -7.10 -10.20
C GLY A 88 -2.89 -6.20 -9.89
N TRP A 89 -3.04 -4.88 -9.98
CA TRP A 89 -1.94 -3.92 -9.84
C TRP A 89 -1.35 -3.87 -8.44
N GLN A 90 -2.17 -4.11 -7.40
CA GLN A 90 -1.67 -4.20 -6.02
C GLN A 90 -0.75 -5.40 -5.84
N GLY A 91 -1.04 -6.53 -6.51
CA GLY A 91 -0.29 -7.77 -6.40
C GLY A 91 0.91 -7.88 -7.33
N LEU A 92 1.21 -6.87 -8.15
CA LEU A 92 2.18 -6.93 -9.25
C LEU A 92 3.55 -7.51 -8.85
N GLN A 93 4.11 -7.04 -7.72
CA GLN A 93 5.44 -7.41 -7.24
C GLN A 93 5.42 -8.35 -6.02
N HIS A 94 4.24 -8.79 -5.59
CA HIS A 94 4.09 -9.65 -4.41
C HIS A 94 4.09 -11.14 -4.77
N PRO A 95 4.39 -12.02 -3.78
CA PRO A 95 4.54 -13.46 -4.02
C PRO A 95 3.29 -14.10 -4.61
N VAL A 96 3.50 -15.04 -5.52
CA VAL A 96 2.42 -15.84 -6.14
C VAL A 96 1.67 -16.71 -5.13
N ASP A 97 2.32 -17.12 -4.04
CA ASP A 97 1.73 -17.91 -2.96
C ASP A 97 0.54 -17.20 -2.28
N PHE A 98 0.47 -15.88 -2.38
CA PHE A 98 -0.62 -15.06 -1.84
C PHE A 98 -1.44 -14.37 -2.95
N GLY A 99 -1.39 -14.90 -4.17
CA GLY A 99 -2.15 -14.36 -5.30
C GLY A 99 -1.51 -13.17 -6.02
N GLY A 100 -0.24 -12.88 -5.74
CA GLY A 100 0.55 -11.88 -6.47
C GLY A 100 1.06 -12.40 -7.82
N GLN A 101 1.65 -11.50 -8.61
CA GLN A 101 2.21 -11.84 -9.92
C GLN A 101 3.71 -12.17 -9.86
N GLY A 102 4.39 -11.92 -8.75
CA GLY A 102 5.80 -12.23 -8.54
C GLY A 102 6.77 -11.47 -9.44
N LEU A 103 6.34 -10.37 -10.07
CA LEU A 103 7.22 -9.58 -10.93
C LEU A 103 8.29 -8.83 -10.12
N PRO A 104 9.47 -8.56 -10.71
CA PRO A 104 10.54 -7.89 -10.00
C PRO A 104 10.17 -6.45 -9.64
N LYS A 105 10.70 -5.98 -8.52
CA LYS A 105 10.50 -4.61 -8.03
C LYS A 105 10.92 -3.54 -9.03
N THR A 106 11.79 -3.86 -9.98
CA THR A 106 12.16 -2.97 -11.10
C THR A 106 10.96 -2.57 -11.95
N ILE A 107 10.10 -3.53 -12.30
CA ILE A 107 8.85 -3.28 -13.04
C ILE A 107 7.84 -2.58 -12.13
N GLY A 108 7.69 -3.04 -10.89
CA GLY A 108 6.80 -2.43 -9.89
C GLY A 108 7.14 -0.95 -9.62
N ALA A 109 8.43 -0.60 -9.57
CA ALA A 109 8.87 0.79 -9.37
C ALA A 109 8.46 1.70 -10.53
N ALA A 110 8.57 1.25 -11.78
CA ALA A 110 8.15 2.02 -12.94
C ALA A 110 6.62 2.23 -12.96
N CYS A 111 5.84 1.20 -12.63
CA CYS A 111 4.39 1.31 -12.49
C CYS A 111 4.00 2.26 -11.33
N GLY A 112 4.71 2.18 -10.22
CA GLY A 112 4.55 3.09 -9.08
C GLY A 112 4.86 4.54 -9.43
N GLU A 113 5.89 4.79 -10.22
CA GLU A 113 6.21 6.14 -10.73
C GLU A 113 5.07 6.70 -11.59
N MET A 114 4.52 5.89 -12.51
CA MET A 114 3.37 6.30 -13.31
C MET A 114 2.17 6.67 -12.43
N LEU A 115 1.83 5.81 -11.46
CA LEU A 115 0.69 6.01 -10.57
C LEU A 115 0.84 7.28 -9.73
N ASN A 116 2.01 7.49 -9.13
CA ASN A 116 2.30 8.70 -8.34
C ASN A 116 2.31 9.97 -9.20
N SER A 117 2.83 9.90 -10.41
CA SER A 117 2.86 11.04 -11.34
C SER A 117 1.47 11.37 -11.89
N ALA A 118 0.63 10.38 -12.11
CA ALA A 118 -0.74 10.57 -12.58
C ALA A 118 -1.64 11.19 -11.50
N ASN A 119 -1.60 10.65 -10.26
CA ASN A 119 -2.42 11.12 -9.15
C ASN A 119 -1.84 10.66 -7.81
N MET A 120 -0.99 11.46 -7.20
CA MET A 120 -0.37 11.10 -5.93
C MET A 120 -1.39 10.92 -4.80
N SER A 121 -2.46 11.72 -4.76
CA SER A 121 -3.46 11.60 -3.70
C SER A 121 -4.18 10.25 -3.72
N PHE A 122 -4.40 9.67 -4.89
CA PHE A 122 -4.89 8.30 -5.06
C PHE A 122 -3.81 7.27 -4.73
N ALA A 123 -2.60 7.46 -5.26
CA ALA A 123 -1.49 6.52 -5.17
C ALA A 123 -1.07 6.20 -3.73
N LEU A 124 -1.27 7.11 -2.79
CA LEU A 124 -0.94 6.91 -1.37
C LEU A 124 -1.71 5.74 -0.73
N CYS A 125 -2.91 5.37 -1.22
CA CYS A 125 -3.64 4.21 -0.72
C CYS A 125 -2.95 2.88 -1.09
N PRO A 126 -2.70 2.58 -2.37
CA PRO A 126 -1.91 1.40 -2.76
C PRO A 126 -0.51 1.36 -2.15
N LEU A 127 0.17 2.52 -2.04
CA LEU A 127 1.51 2.62 -1.45
C LEU A 127 1.53 2.15 0.01
N LEU A 128 0.57 2.58 0.82
CA LEU A 128 0.47 2.17 2.23
C LEU A 128 0.09 0.69 2.35
N THR A 129 -0.75 0.19 1.45
CA THR A 129 -1.12 -1.23 1.37
C THR A 129 0.11 -2.09 1.04
N ASP A 130 0.94 -1.66 0.07
CA ASP A 130 2.21 -2.31 -0.28
C ASP A 130 3.13 -2.42 0.94
N GLY A 131 3.30 -1.32 1.69
CA GLY A 131 4.07 -1.32 2.93
C GLY A 131 3.52 -2.27 4.01
N ALA A 132 2.20 -2.41 4.12
CA ALA A 132 1.57 -3.34 5.06
C ALA A 132 1.81 -4.81 4.64
N ILE A 133 1.73 -5.12 3.34
CA ILE A 133 2.04 -6.44 2.80
C ILE A 133 3.51 -6.80 3.11
N GLU A 134 4.45 -5.92 2.80
CA GLU A 134 5.88 -6.13 3.04
C GLU A 134 6.18 -6.36 4.54
N ALA A 135 5.53 -5.62 5.43
CA ALA A 135 5.70 -5.80 6.87
C ALA A 135 5.18 -7.16 7.34
N LEU A 136 4.04 -7.62 6.84
CA LEU A 136 3.48 -8.94 7.14
C LEU A 136 4.34 -10.06 6.57
N LEU A 137 4.83 -9.94 5.34
CA LEU A 137 5.75 -10.92 4.73
C LEU A 137 7.02 -11.06 5.55
N THR A 138 7.57 -9.94 6.04
CA THR A 138 8.84 -9.90 6.77
C THR A 138 8.72 -10.42 8.21
N ALA A 139 7.67 -10.04 8.94
CA ALA A 139 7.59 -10.22 10.39
C ALA A 139 6.25 -10.79 10.88
N GLY A 140 5.27 -11.01 10.03
CA GLY A 140 4.00 -11.62 10.39
C GLY A 140 4.16 -13.10 10.72
N SER A 141 3.37 -13.61 11.69
CA SER A 141 3.25 -15.05 11.90
C SER A 141 2.54 -15.72 10.72
N ASP A 142 2.67 -17.02 10.58
CA ASP A 142 2.01 -17.77 9.50
C ASP A 142 0.49 -17.60 9.52
N ASP A 143 -0.12 -17.56 10.73
CA ASP A 143 -1.55 -17.28 10.89
C ASP A 143 -1.93 -15.88 10.41
N MET A 144 -1.09 -14.86 10.69
CA MET A 144 -1.32 -13.50 10.18
C MET A 144 -1.17 -13.43 8.67
N LYS A 145 -0.16 -14.08 8.12
CA LYS A 145 0.05 -14.15 6.67
C LYS A 145 -1.14 -14.81 5.97
N ALA A 146 -1.57 -15.97 6.46
CA ALA A 146 -2.72 -16.69 5.92
C ALA A 146 -4.03 -15.90 6.02
N LYS A 147 -4.21 -15.09 7.08
CA LYS A 147 -5.42 -14.33 7.31
C LYS A 147 -5.52 -13.06 6.45
N TYR A 148 -4.40 -12.37 6.22
CA TYR A 148 -4.42 -11.00 5.70
C TYR A 148 -3.80 -10.84 4.30
N LEU A 149 -2.77 -11.64 3.95
CA LEU A 149 -1.97 -11.34 2.75
C LEU A 149 -2.77 -11.48 1.45
N GLU A 150 -3.53 -12.55 1.28
CA GLU A 150 -4.31 -12.75 0.06
C GLU A 150 -5.27 -11.57 -0.20
N LYS A 151 -5.94 -11.09 0.84
CA LYS A 151 -6.87 -9.95 0.76
C LYS A 151 -6.19 -8.62 0.47
N LEU A 152 -5.01 -8.40 1.03
CA LEU A 152 -4.22 -7.20 0.78
C LEU A 152 -3.59 -7.23 -0.62
N VAL A 153 -3.05 -8.37 -1.04
CA VAL A 153 -2.41 -8.56 -2.34
C VAL A 153 -3.42 -8.46 -3.49
N SER A 154 -4.64 -8.97 -3.29
CA SER A 154 -5.73 -8.80 -4.27
C SER A 154 -6.27 -7.36 -4.34
N GLY A 155 -5.99 -6.52 -3.35
CA GLY A 155 -6.58 -5.18 -3.21
C GLY A 155 -8.01 -5.18 -2.67
N GLU A 156 -8.58 -6.33 -2.28
CA GLU A 156 -9.90 -6.39 -1.64
C GLU A 156 -9.92 -5.63 -0.31
N TRP A 157 -8.80 -5.70 0.43
CA TRP A 157 -8.53 -4.91 1.63
C TRP A 157 -7.35 -4.00 1.41
N THR A 158 -7.32 -2.89 2.15
CA THR A 158 -6.20 -1.95 2.16
C THR A 158 -5.41 -2.03 3.45
N GLY A 159 -4.19 -1.51 3.43
CA GLY A 159 -3.32 -1.44 4.59
C GLY A 159 -2.93 -0.02 4.93
N THR A 160 -2.64 0.25 6.20
CA THR A 160 -2.14 1.54 6.67
C THR A 160 -1.02 1.36 7.68
N MET A 161 -0.22 2.42 7.87
CA MET A 161 0.77 2.51 8.94
C MET A 161 0.37 3.63 9.92
N ASN A 162 0.06 3.27 11.16
CA ASN A 162 -0.42 4.18 12.19
C ASN A 162 0.70 4.49 13.19
N LEU A 163 1.51 5.51 12.85
CA LEU A 163 2.66 5.95 13.64
C LEU A 163 2.32 7.14 14.53
N THR A 164 2.00 8.26 13.88
CA THR A 164 1.99 9.60 14.42
C THR A 164 0.91 9.81 15.48
N GLU A 165 1.30 10.48 16.55
CA GLU A 165 0.41 10.95 17.61
C GLU A 165 0.59 12.46 17.78
N PRO A 166 -0.32 13.18 18.48
CA PRO A 166 -0.20 14.63 18.67
C PRO A 166 1.15 15.08 19.24
N GLN A 167 1.78 14.29 20.09
CA GLN A 167 3.08 14.57 20.72
C GLN A 167 4.27 13.78 20.11
N ALA A 168 4.01 12.86 19.16
CA ALA A 168 4.99 11.95 18.61
C ALA A 168 4.91 11.91 17.08
N GLY A 169 5.64 12.80 16.43
CA GLY A 169 5.83 12.83 14.99
C GLY A 169 7.19 12.23 14.63
N SER A 170 8.25 13.06 14.56
CA SER A 170 9.61 12.61 14.30
C SER A 170 10.21 11.83 15.47
N ASP A 171 9.90 12.22 16.70
CA ASP A 171 10.32 11.50 17.90
C ASP A 171 9.31 10.40 18.27
N LEU A 172 9.52 9.20 17.75
CA LEU A 172 8.71 8.03 18.09
C LEU A 172 8.90 7.53 19.53
N ALA A 173 9.99 7.95 20.22
CA ALA A 173 10.14 7.63 21.64
C ALA A 173 9.00 8.20 22.50
N ALA A 174 8.34 9.26 22.03
CA ALA A 174 7.21 9.89 22.69
C ALA A 174 5.85 9.21 22.44
N VAL A 175 5.76 8.10 21.67
CA VAL A 175 4.52 7.33 21.44
C VAL A 175 3.92 6.88 22.76
N ARG A 176 2.63 7.18 22.98
CA ARG A 176 1.86 6.87 24.19
C ARG A 176 0.75 5.86 23.98
N THR A 177 0.38 5.55 22.74
CA THR A 177 -0.57 4.46 22.46
C THR A 177 -0.11 3.21 23.17
N ARG A 178 -0.99 2.59 23.98
CA ARG A 178 -0.69 1.43 24.79
C ARG A 178 -1.43 0.20 24.31
N ALA A 179 -0.81 -0.96 24.48
CA ALA A 179 -1.34 -2.28 24.18
C ALA A 179 -1.48 -3.08 25.47
N GLU A 180 -2.69 -3.46 25.81
CA GLU A 180 -3.02 -4.24 27.00
C GLU A 180 -3.23 -5.71 26.60
N PRO A 181 -2.39 -6.64 27.09
CA PRO A 181 -2.54 -8.06 26.76
C PRO A 181 -3.86 -8.62 27.33
N GLN A 182 -4.48 -9.51 26.57
CA GLN A 182 -5.71 -10.20 26.94
C GLN A 182 -5.42 -11.69 27.20
N PRO A 183 -6.30 -12.39 27.97
CA PRO A 183 -6.10 -13.81 28.29
C PRO A 183 -6.07 -14.75 27.06
N ASP A 184 -6.65 -14.34 25.94
CA ASP A 184 -6.70 -15.08 24.67
C ASP A 184 -5.48 -14.85 23.77
N GLY A 185 -4.48 -14.11 24.25
CA GLY A 185 -3.27 -13.77 23.49
C GLY A 185 -3.43 -12.57 22.55
N THR A 186 -4.60 -11.95 22.48
CA THR A 186 -4.82 -10.70 21.77
C THR A 186 -4.44 -9.48 22.61
N TYR A 187 -4.57 -8.28 22.04
CA TYR A 187 -4.29 -7.02 22.72
C TYR A 187 -5.43 -6.02 22.49
N LYS A 188 -5.76 -5.26 23.52
CA LYS A 188 -6.59 -4.07 23.38
C LYS A 188 -5.69 -2.86 23.22
N ILE A 189 -5.92 -2.08 22.15
CA ILE A 189 -5.11 -0.90 21.81
C ILE A 189 -5.87 0.36 22.23
N PHE A 190 -5.18 1.26 22.96
CA PHE A 190 -5.74 2.52 23.43
C PHE A 190 -4.80 3.67 23.07
N GLY A 191 -5.32 4.69 22.40
CA GLY A 191 -4.55 5.88 22.00
C GLY A 191 -5.24 6.61 20.87
N THR A 192 -4.61 7.69 20.43
CA THR A 192 -5.08 8.51 19.31
C THR A 192 -3.94 8.67 18.32
N LYS A 193 -4.13 8.16 17.13
CA LYS A 193 -3.24 8.38 15.98
C LYS A 193 -3.80 9.52 15.13
N ILE A 194 -2.92 10.35 14.57
CA ILE A 194 -3.30 11.48 13.73
C ILE A 194 -2.56 11.44 12.39
N TYR A 195 -3.10 12.10 11.38
CA TYR A 195 -2.54 12.18 10.03
C TYR A 195 -2.30 10.80 9.38
N ILE A 196 -3.18 9.85 9.64
CA ILE A 196 -3.04 8.50 9.07
C ILE A 196 -3.58 8.52 7.63
N THR A 197 -2.65 8.39 6.69
CA THR A 197 -2.95 8.31 5.27
C THR A 197 -3.89 7.13 5.01
N TYR A 198 -5.06 7.41 4.43
CA TYR A 198 -6.12 6.42 4.19
C TYR A 198 -6.52 5.60 5.42
N GLY A 199 -6.42 6.22 6.62
CA GLY A 199 -6.85 5.59 7.88
C GLY A 199 -8.34 5.30 7.96
N GLU A 200 -9.14 5.97 7.13
CA GLU A 200 -10.56 5.71 6.90
C GLU A 200 -10.93 6.09 5.48
N HIS A 201 -11.67 5.24 4.78
CA HIS A 201 -12.16 5.47 3.42
C HIS A 201 -13.24 4.45 3.04
N ASP A 202 -13.88 4.64 1.88
CA ASP A 202 -14.98 3.82 1.35
C ASP A 202 -14.61 3.03 0.08
N MET A 203 -13.29 2.92 -0.24
CA MET A 203 -12.83 2.28 -1.47
C MET A 203 -12.68 0.76 -1.38
N ALA A 204 -12.51 0.21 -0.17
CA ALA A 204 -12.33 -1.21 0.08
C ALA A 204 -13.21 -1.70 1.23
N ASP A 205 -13.43 -3.02 1.31
CA ASP A 205 -14.31 -3.63 2.30
C ASP A 205 -13.74 -3.59 3.72
N ASN A 206 -12.42 -3.61 3.85
CA ASN A 206 -11.73 -3.56 5.14
C ASN A 206 -10.40 -2.80 5.04
N ILE A 207 -9.92 -2.33 6.19
CA ILE A 207 -8.62 -1.69 6.33
C ILE A 207 -7.83 -2.42 7.41
N VAL A 208 -6.63 -2.88 7.09
CA VAL A 208 -5.71 -3.52 8.04
C VAL A 208 -4.72 -2.48 8.53
N HIS A 209 -4.91 -1.99 9.75
CA HIS A 209 -4.02 -1.01 10.36
C HIS A 209 -2.81 -1.68 10.99
N LEU A 210 -1.61 -1.25 10.63
CA LEU A 210 -0.38 -1.55 11.36
C LEU A 210 -0.14 -0.44 12.38
N VAL A 211 -0.32 -0.73 13.66
CA VAL A 211 -0.36 0.27 14.72
C VAL A 211 0.87 0.14 15.63
N LEU A 212 1.65 1.22 15.76
CA LEU A 212 2.71 1.30 16.77
C LEU A 212 2.11 1.60 18.15
N ALA A 213 2.39 0.72 19.12
CA ALA A 213 1.95 0.88 20.50
C ALA A 213 2.97 0.29 21.48
N ARG A 214 2.83 0.63 22.77
CA ARG A 214 3.63 0.06 23.86
C ARG A 214 2.83 -0.98 24.61
N VAL A 215 3.40 -2.17 24.74
CA VAL A 215 2.85 -3.15 25.71
C VAL A 215 2.96 -2.58 27.11
N VAL A 216 1.94 -2.75 27.94
CA VAL A 216 1.98 -2.33 29.34
C VAL A 216 3.19 -2.96 30.05
N GLY A 217 4.04 -2.13 30.66
CA GLY A 217 5.29 -2.57 31.30
C GLY A 217 6.50 -2.66 30.38
N ALA A 218 6.37 -2.35 29.09
CA ALA A 218 7.51 -2.28 28.16
C ALA A 218 8.46 -1.11 28.55
N PRO A 219 9.76 -1.22 28.21
CA PRO A 219 10.72 -0.17 28.50
C PRO A 219 10.36 1.16 27.81
N GLU A 220 10.84 2.26 28.36
CA GLU A 220 10.71 3.58 27.74
C GLU A 220 11.53 3.69 26.44
N GLY A 221 11.24 4.72 25.66
CA GLY A 221 11.95 5.00 24.41
C GLY A 221 11.51 4.08 23.26
N VAL A 222 12.24 4.10 22.16
CA VAL A 222 11.89 3.36 20.92
C VAL A 222 11.91 1.85 21.09
N LYS A 223 12.73 1.33 22.00
CA LYS A 223 12.85 -0.13 22.26
C LYS A 223 11.62 -0.76 22.89
N GLY A 224 10.73 0.04 23.47
CA GLY A 224 9.46 -0.45 24.02
C GLY A 224 8.27 -0.41 23.07
N ILE A 225 8.49 0.00 21.81
CA ILE A 225 7.44 0.06 20.80
C ILE A 225 7.34 -1.29 20.09
N SER A 226 6.11 -1.76 19.91
CA SER A 226 5.77 -2.95 19.11
C SER A 226 4.78 -2.57 18.01
N LEU A 227 4.72 -3.40 16.96
CA LEU A 227 3.77 -3.26 15.86
C LEU A 227 2.61 -4.24 16.06
N PHE A 228 1.40 -3.75 15.91
CA PHE A 228 0.16 -4.52 16.07
C PHE A 228 -0.65 -4.49 14.79
N VAL A 229 -1.23 -5.62 14.41
CA VAL A 229 -2.18 -5.74 13.31
C VAL A 229 -3.59 -5.55 13.87
N VAL A 230 -4.26 -4.50 13.41
CA VAL A 230 -5.59 -4.09 13.89
C VAL A 230 -6.52 -3.90 12.69
N PRO A 231 -7.32 -4.89 12.30
CA PRO A 231 -8.28 -4.71 11.24
C PRO A 231 -9.43 -3.79 11.69
N LYS A 232 -9.97 -2.99 10.76
CA LYS A 232 -11.16 -2.16 11.00
C LYS A 232 -12.37 -3.02 11.37
N PHE A 233 -12.53 -4.13 10.66
CA PHE A 233 -13.56 -5.13 10.93
C PHE A 233 -12.91 -6.49 11.19
N MET A 234 -13.43 -7.22 12.20
CA MET A 234 -12.97 -8.55 12.59
C MET A 234 -13.95 -9.64 12.10
#